data_f3d35441e21a143ceb5d340073737bd8
#
_entry.id   f3d35441e21a143ceb5d340073737bd8
#
_cell.length_a   1.000
_cell.length_b   1.000
_cell.length_c   1.000
_cell.angle_alpha   90.00
_cell.angle_beta   90.00
_cell.angle_gamma   90.00
#
_symmetry.space_group_name_H-M   'P 1'
#
loop_
_entity.id
_entity.type
_entity.pdbx_description
1 polymer ?
#
loop_
_entity_poly.entity_id
_entity_poly.type
_entity_poly.pdbx_seq_one_letter_code
_entity_poly.pdbx_strand_id
1 'polypeptide(L)'
;MGETESGTKGHLAAKLLGADLRTLDEKGQEVADAMSKIPGIKDLKVYRLVGQPNLNYTVDRQSAARFGINVTDIQDAIETAVGGKAVSTVLQGPERYDVVVRYQELYRRDQKAISNIRLLSPSGERVSLAQLTKVEVKDGAYDIYREQNNRYVAVTFSVRGRDLGTTVAEATKQIDQKVKFPPGYRLEWAGEYESEKRAEARLALIVPLTILIIFIILYTMFRSAKWTLLILGVVTVAPLGGLLALLLTDTHFSVSSGVGFLALFGVSVQTGVIMLEYINQLRARGHSIVDAAVEGAVLRLRPIMMTSLVATFGLVPAAMSHAIGSDSQRPFAIVIVGGLIAALLLSIILLPTLYVWVARDGDKLLEPETSLES
;
A
#
# COMPACT_ATOMS: atom_id res chain seq x y z
N MET A 1 -1.49 5.24 10.46
CA MET A 1 -2.56 4.65 9.65
C MET A 1 -2.14 3.38 8.88
N GLY A 2 -0.89 2.91 8.93
CA GLY A 2 -0.43 1.70 8.21
C GLY A 2 -0.54 0.38 8.97
N GLU A 3 -1.03 0.38 10.21
CA GLU A 3 -1.05 -0.83 11.05
C GLU A 3 -2.33 -1.70 10.91
N THR A 4 -3.39 -1.17 10.34
CA THR A 4 -4.72 -1.80 10.37
C THR A 4 -5.03 -2.70 9.17
N GLU A 5 -4.36 -2.54 8.03
CA GLU A 5 -4.68 -3.34 6.84
C GLU A 5 -3.78 -4.56 6.61
N SER A 6 -2.53 -4.55 7.10
CA SER A 6 -1.58 -5.65 6.84
C SER A 6 -1.18 -6.47 8.08
N GLY A 7 -1.62 -6.07 9.27
CA GLY A 7 -1.26 -6.76 10.52
C GLY A 7 0.24 -6.77 10.85
N THR A 8 1.05 -5.99 10.12
CA THR A 8 2.50 -5.89 10.29
C THR A 8 2.93 -4.46 10.57
N LYS A 9 3.81 -4.28 11.56
CA LYS A 9 4.43 -2.98 11.87
C LYS A 9 5.51 -2.69 10.83
N GLY A 10 5.14 -2.08 9.70
CA GLY A 10 6.10 -1.68 8.64
C GLY A 10 5.39 -1.37 7.33
N HIS A 11 5.99 -0.49 6.53
CA HIS A 11 5.42 -0.08 5.25
C HIS A 11 5.40 -1.23 4.22
N LEU A 12 6.35 -2.16 4.32
CA LEU A 12 6.52 -3.28 3.41
C LEU A 12 6.82 -4.56 4.17
N ALA A 13 6.23 -5.66 3.76
CA ALA A 13 6.49 -6.97 4.32
C ALA A 13 6.49 -8.07 3.25
N ALA A 14 7.47 -8.96 3.34
CA ALA A 14 7.45 -10.25 2.67
C ALA A 14 6.91 -11.27 3.67
N LYS A 15 5.71 -11.78 3.45
CA LYS A 15 5.06 -12.80 4.28
C LYS A 15 5.33 -14.18 3.68
N LEU A 16 6.01 -15.03 4.41
CA LEU A 16 6.18 -16.43 4.06
C LEU A 16 5.13 -17.25 4.81
N LEU A 17 4.23 -17.87 4.08
CA LEU A 17 3.16 -18.70 4.62
C LEU A 17 3.57 -20.18 4.58
N GLY A 18 3.21 -20.93 5.64
CA GLY A 18 3.55 -22.36 5.72
C GLY A 18 3.01 -23.02 6.99
N ALA A 19 3.13 -24.33 7.09
CA ALA A 19 2.55 -25.11 8.17
C ALA A 19 3.46 -25.20 9.40
N ASP A 20 4.77 -25.40 9.23
CA ASP A 20 5.71 -25.63 10.33
C ASP A 20 6.44 -24.35 10.74
N LEU A 21 6.45 -24.04 12.05
CA LEU A 21 7.02 -22.81 12.60
C LEU A 21 8.55 -22.75 12.48
N ARG A 22 9.24 -23.87 12.62
CA ARG A 22 10.71 -23.91 12.52
C ARG A 22 11.15 -23.66 11.08
N THR A 23 10.51 -24.35 10.14
CA THR A 23 10.75 -24.14 8.72
C THR A 23 10.43 -22.70 8.29
N LEU A 24 9.36 -22.09 8.84
CA LEU A 24 9.05 -20.69 8.59
C LEU A 24 10.12 -19.75 9.10
N ASP A 25 10.63 -19.98 10.32
CA ASP A 25 11.68 -19.16 10.94
C ASP A 25 13.00 -19.26 10.15
N GLU A 26 13.43 -20.48 9.81
CA GLU A 26 14.63 -20.74 9.00
C GLU A 26 14.52 -20.11 7.61
N LYS A 27 13.42 -20.35 6.91
CA LYS A 27 13.22 -19.78 5.57
C LYS A 27 12.99 -18.26 5.59
N GLY A 28 12.37 -17.74 6.63
CA GLY A 28 12.26 -16.30 6.86
C GLY A 28 13.63 -15.63 6.99
N GLN A 29 14.57 -16.27 7.68
CA GLN A 29 15.95 -15.79 7.78
C GLN A 29 16.68 -15.87 6.44
N GLU A 30 16.55 -16.98 5.68
CA GLU A 30 17.12 -17.08 4.34
C GLU A 30 16.59 -16.00 3.39
N VAL A 31 15.28 -15.68 3.47
CA VAL A 31 14.68 -14.58 2.70
C VAL A 31 15.30 -13.25 3.10
N ALA A 32 15.44 -12.97 4.39
CA ALA A 32 16.07 -11.74 4.87
C ALA A 32 17.53 -11.63 4.41
N ASP A 33 18.30 -12.73 4.48
CA ASP A 33 19.68 -12.76 4.03
C ASP A 33 19.81 -12.52 2.50
N ALA A 34 18.86 -13.06 1.72
CA ALA A 34 18.80 -12.80 0.29
C ALA A 34 18.50 -11.31 0.00
N MET A 35 17.59 -10.71 0.77
CA MET A 35 17.16 -9.31 0.61
C MET A 35 18.19 -8.30 1.12
N SER A 36 18.98 -8.65 2.15
CA SER A 36 19.95 -7.74 2.78
C SER A 36 21.02 -7.19 1.83
N LYS A 37 21.28 -7.91 0.73
CA LYS A 37 22.29 -7.56 -0.28
C LYS A 37 21.77 -6.63 -1.38
N ILE A 38 20.47 -6.31 -1.37
CA ILE A 38 19.83 -5.50 -2.41
C ILE A 38 19.99 -4.03 -2.05
N PRO A 39 20.58 -3.20 -2.96
CA PRO A 39 20.66 -1.78 -2.73
C PRO A 39 19.28 -1.13 -2.57
N GLY A 40 19.15 -0.22 -1.60
CA GLY A 40 17.88 0.47 -1.33
C GLY A 40 17.04 -0.18 -0.24
N ILE A 41 17.22 -1.47 0.07
CA ILE A 41 16.55 -2.11 1.20
C ILE A 41 17.19 -1.67 2.51
N LYS A 42 16.38 -1.17 3.43
CA LYS A 42 16.75 -0.69 4.77
C LYS A 42 15.80 -1.23 5.82
N ASP A 43 16.20 -1.13 7.08
CA ASP A 43 15.39 -1.48 8.25
C ASP A 43 14.82 -2.92 8.20
N LEU A 44 15.59 -3.84 7.59
CA LEU A 44 15.21 -5.25 7.41
C LEU A 44 15.11 -5.94 8.76
N LYS A 45 13.94 -6.51 9.07
CA LYS A 45 13.67 -7.22 10.32
C LYS A 45 12.85 -8.48 10.05
N VAL A 46 13.22 -9.57 10.71
CA VAL A 46 12.43 -10.81 10.72
C VAL A 46 11.67 -10.88 12.04
N TYR A 47 10.37 -11.08 11.97
CA TYR A 47 9.58 -11.37 13.16
C TYR A 47 9.78 -12.84 13.54
N ARG A 48 10.70 -13.08 14.48
CA ARG A 48 11.01 -14.44 14.93
C ARG A 48 9.79 -15.11 15.55
N LEU A 49 9.55 -16.33 15.13
CA LEU A 49 8.44 -17.16 15.60
C LEU A 49 8.87 -18.12 16.71
N VAL A 50 10.16 -18.51 16.74
CA VAL A 50 10.72 -19.53 17.61
C VAL A 50 11.91 -18.95 18.38
N GLY A 51 12.18 -19.49 19.55
CA GLY A 51 13.36 -19.12 20.36
C GLY A 51 13.01 -18.61 21.77
N GLN A 52 11.75 -18.71 22.19
CA GLN A 52 11.40 -18.51 23.60
C GLN A 52 11.57 -19.84 24.35
N PRO A 53 12.51 -19.94 25.32
CA PRO A 53 12.65 -21.15 26.10
C PRO A 53 11.41 -21.36 26.96
N ASN A 54 10.73 -22.48 26.77
CA ASN A 54 9.57 -22.89 27.55
C ASN A 54 9.95 -24.06 28.46
N LEU A 55 9.55 -23.98 29.73
CA LEU A 55 9.61 -25.06 30.68
C LEU A 55 8.37 -25.94 30.54
N ASN A 56 8.53 -27.12 29.98
CA ASN A 56 7.45 -28.09 29.81
C ASN A 56 7.47 -29.12 30.93
N TYR A 57 6.41 -29.13 31.73
CA TYR A 57 6.18 -30.14 32.80
C TYR A 57 5.24 -31.20 32.24
N THR A 58 5.78 -32.36 31.87
CA THR A 58 4.98 -33.51 31.42
C THR A 58 4.69 -34.42 32.62
N VAL A 59 3.41 -34.59 32.97
CA VAL A 59 3.00 -35.43 34.09
C VAL A 59 3.29 -36.89 33.77
N ASP A 60 4.02 -37.55 34.68
CA ASP A 60 4.21 -39.01 34.68
C ASP A 60 2.99 -39.68 35.34
N ARG A 61 2.11 -40.19 34.50
CA ARG A 61 0.84 -40.82 34.93
C ARG A 61 1.06 -42.03 35.82
N GLN A 62 2.15 -42.79 35.66
CA GLN A 62 2.45 -43.96 36.47
C GLN A 62 2.88 -43.52 37.89
N SER A 63 3.73 -42.55 37.98
CA SER A 63 4.13 -41.96 39.27
C SER A 63 2.97 -41.30 39.97
N ALA A 64 2.13 -40.50 39.24
CA ALA A 64 0.94 -39.88 39.82
C ALA A 64 -0.04 -40.93 40.40
N ALA A 65 -0.31 -42.00 39.64
CA ALA A 65 -1.17 -43.10 40.11
C ALA A 65 -0.60 -43.84 41.36
N ARG A 66 0.70 -44.00 41.43
CA ARG A 66 1.36 -44.64 42.57
C ARG A 66 1.13 -43.89 43.87
N PHE A 67 1.10 -42.56 43.82
CA PHE A 67 0.81 -41.68 44.94
C PHE A 67 -0.68 -41.34 45.10
N GLY A 68 -1.55 -41.83 44.20
CA GLY A 68 -2.98 -41.58 44.23
C GLY A 68 -3.36 -40.14 43.90
N ILE A 69 -2.47 -39.39 43.20
CA ILE A 69 -2.69 -37.97 42.85
C ILE A 69 -3.22 -37.88 41.43
N ASN A 70 -4.32 -37.14 41.22
CA ASN A 70 -4.87 -36.97 39.89
C ASN A 70 -4.04 -35.97 39.05
N VAL A 71 -4.03 -36.16 37.72
CA VAL A 71 -3.33 -35.24 36.79
C VAL A 71 -3.84 -33.82 36.95
N THR A 72 -5.14 -33.64 37.15
CA THR A 72 -5.77 -32.32 37.34
C THR A 72 -5.20 -31.61 38.59
N ASP A 73 -5.01 -32.34 39.72
CA ASP A 73 -4.48 -31.75 40.93
C ASP A 73 -3.03 -31.28 40.73
N ILE A 74 -2.25 -32.00 39.91
CA ILE A 74 -0.87 -31.61 39.56
C ILE A 74 -0.90 -30.33 38.72
N GLN A 75 -1.79 -30.26 37.71
CA GLN A 75 -1.94 -29.09 36.85
C GLN A 75 -2.41 -27.86 37.64
N ASP A 76 -3.42 -28.02 38.47
CA ASP A 76 -3.94 -26.97 39.36
C ASP A 76 -2.88 -26.44 40.31
N ALA A 77 -2.03 -27.33 40.82
CA ALA A 77 -0.93 -26.93 41.72
C ALA A 77 0.12 -26.11 40.97
N ILE A 78 0.48 -26.49 39.74
CA ILE A 78 1.41 -25.71 38.88
C ILE A 78 0.80 -24.36 38.53
N GLU A 79 -0.45 -24.34 38.06
CA GLU A 79 -1.18 -23.12 37.71
C GLU A 79 -1.22 -22.15 38.89
N THR A 80 -1.67 -22.63 40.06
CA THR A 80 -1.79 -21.81 41.28
C THR A 80 -0.45 -21.31 41.76
N ALA A 81 0.56 -22.19 41.85
CA ALA A 81 1.85 -21.84 42.41
C ALA A 81 2.67 -20.92 41.51
N VAL A 82 2.68 -21.14 40.18
CA VAL A 82 3.52 -20.42 39.23
C VAL A 82 2.79 -19.26 38.62
N GLY A 83 1.64 -19.52 37.97
CA GLY A 83 0.85 -18.51 37.26
C GLY A 83 0.00 -17.64 38.16
N GLY A 84 -0.58 -18.26 39.15
CA GLY A 84 -1.62 -17.71 40.02
C GLY A 84 -3.02 -18.07 39.54
N LYS A 85 -3.87 -18.51 40.46
CA LYS A 85 -5.25 -18.87 40.21
C LYS A 85 -6.19 -17.89 40.87
N ALA A 86 -7.14 -17.35 40.13
CA ALA A 86 -8.20 -16.54 40.71
C ALA A 86 -9.12 -17.42 41.56
N VAL A 87 -9.19 -17.16 42.86
CA VAL A 87 -9.99 -17.92 43.84
C VAL A 87 -11.29 -17.21 44.22
N SER A 88 -11.36 -15.91 44.01
CA SER A 88 -12.53 -15.07 44.24
C SER A 88 -12.43 -13.77 43.45
N THR A 89 -13.55 -13.04 43.39
CA THR A 89 -13.61 -11.72 42.77
C THR A 89 -14.21 -10.73 43.77
N VAL A 90 -13.54 -9.61 43.98
CA VAL A 90 -14.04 -8.48 44.79
C VAL A 90 -14.73 -7.50 43.85
N LEU A 91 -15.98 -7.15 44.18
CA LEU A 91 -16.75 -6.13 43.46
C LEU A 91 -16.67 -4.80 44.21
N GLN A 92 -16.20 -3.77 43.53
CA GLN A 92 -16.09 -2.42 44.09
C GLN A 92 -16.81 -1.44 43.12
N GLY A 93 -18.11 -1.24 43.38
CA GLY A 93 -18.96 -0.52 42.42
C GLY A 93 -19.07 -1.25 41.09
N PRO A 94 -18.78 -0.60 39.95
CA PRO A 94 -18.78 -1.23 38.62
C PRO A 94 -17.53 -2.08 38.33
N GLU A 95 -16.50 -1.97 39.15
CA GLU A 95 -15.20 -2.61 38.93
C GLU A 95 -15.14 -4.01 39.58
N ARG A 96 -14.40 -4.92 38.91
CA ARG A 96 -14.19 -6.30 39.36
C ARG A 96 -12.70 -6.56 39.48
N TYR A 97 -12.29 -7.03 40.68
CA TYR A 97 -10.90 -7.35 41.00
C TYR A 97 -10.77 -8.82 41.36
N ASP A 98 -9.98 -9.57 40.63
CA ASP A 98 -9.73 -10.97 40.95
C ASP A 98 -8.77 -11.10 42.13
N VAL A 99 -9.14 -11.92 43.12
CA VAL A 99 -8.26 -12.31 44.18
C VAL A 99 -7.46 -13.52 43.72
N VAL A 100 -6.16 -13.31 43.46
CA VAL A 100 -5.29 -14.33 42.91
C VAL A 100 -4.36 -14.90 44.00
N VAL A 101 -4.36 -16.21 44.15
CA VAL A 101 -3.41 -16.94 45.04
C VAL A 101 -2.22 -17.42 44.22
N ARG A 102 -1.02 -17.10 44.66
CA ARG A 102 0.22 -17.45 43.99
C ARG A 102 1.36 -17.59 45.00
N TYR A 103 2.34 -18.46 44.68
CA TYR A 103 3.54 -18.55 45.50
C TYR A 103 4.38 -17.27 45.39
N GLN A 104 5.14 -16.94 46.48
CA GLN A 104 6.12 -15.88 46.44
C GLN A 104 7.18 -16.16 45.38
N GLU A 105 7.76 -15.12 44.81
CA GLU A 105 8.70 -15.21 43.67
C GLU A 105 9.87 -16.16 43.93
N LEU A 106 10.40 -16.19 45.13
CA LEU A 106 11.49 -17.09 45.53
C LEU A 106 11.19 -18.58 45.24
N TYR A 107 9.94 -19.01 45.36
CA TYR A 107 9.52 -20.40 45.17
C TYR A 107 9.06 -20.76 43.77
N ARG A 108 9.10 -19.80 42.82
CA ARG A 108 8.66 -19.97 41.41
C ARG A 108 9.60 -19.36 40.39
N ARG A 109 10.77 -18.80 40.78
CA ARG A 109 11.67 -18.05 39.92
C ARG A 109 12.48 -18.92 38.94
N ASP A 110 12.72 -20.18 39.26
CA ASP A 110 13.55 -21.09 38.49
C ASP A 110 12.99 -22.51 38.49
N GLN A 111 13.51 -23.35 37.58
CA GLN A 111 13.10 -24.73 37.41
C GLN A 111 13.22 -25.54 38.72
N LYS A 112 14.29 -25.31 39.50
CA LYS A 112 14.54 -26.04 40.75
C LYS A 112 13.51 -25.67 41.80
N ALA A 113 13.18 -24.39 41.94
CA ALA A 113 12.17 -23.92 42.87
C ALA A 113 10.79 -24.51 42.52
N ILE A 114 10.40 -24.49 41.25
CA ILE A 114 9.12 -25.04 40.76
C ILE A 114 9.08 -26.56 40.98
N SER A 115 10.16 -27.29 40.70
CA SER A 115 10.24 -28.74 40.90
C SER A 115 10.11 -29.16 42.34
N ASN A 116 10.40 -28.28 43.31
CA ASN A 116 10.28 -28.50 44.77
C ASN A 116 8.89 -28.19 45.33
N ILE A 117 7.94 -27.72 44.53
CA ILE A 117 6.54 -27.52 44.93
C ILE A 117 6.00 -28.88 45.39
N ARG A 118 5.35 -28.90 46.55
CA ARG A 118 4.84 -30.12 47.18
C ARG A 118 3.33 -30.19 47.07
N LEU A 119 2.85 -31.36 46.63
CA LEU A 119 1.44 -31.73 46.64
C LEU A 119 1.19 -32.69 47.80
N LEU A 120 -0.02 -32.65 48.33
CA LEU A 120 -0.47 -33.58 49.36
C LEU A 120 -1.19 -34.75 48.69
N SER A 121 -0.68 -35.94 48.89
CA SER A 121 -1.35 -37.20 48.45
C SER A 121 -2.60 -37.46 49.33
N PRO A 122 -3.59 -38.18 48.85
CA PRO A 122 -4.73 -38.64 49.64
C PRO A 122 -4.33 -39.45 50.87
N SER A 123 -3.16 -40.11 50.86
CA SER A 123 -2.58 -40.80 52.01
C SER A 123 -1.90 -39.88 53.03
N GLY A 124 -1.85 -38.55 52.77
CA GLY A 124 -1.19 -37.60 53.65
C GLY A 124 0.29 -37.39 53.40
N GLU A 125 0.89 -38.05 52.41
CA GLU A 125 2.28 -37.91 52.01
C GLU A 125 2.52 -36.64 51.20
N ARG A 126 3.62 -35.92 51.42
CA ARG A 126 4.02 -34.72 50.67
C ARG A 126 4.96 -35.13 49.55
N VAL A 127 4.43 -35.10 48.31
CA VAL A 127 5.15 -35.51 47.10
C VAL A 127 5.59 -34.24 46.36
N SER A 128 6.86 -34.19 45.95
CA SER A 128 7.36 -33.06 45.14
C SER A 128 6.94 -33.18 43.70
N LEU A 129 6.80 -32.04 43.02
CA LEU A 129 6.47 -31.97 41.58
C LEU A 129 7.51 -32.73 40.73
N ALA A 130 8.79 -32.72 41.13
CA ALA A 130 9.87 -33.46 40.50
C ALA A 130 9.62 -34.97 40.45
N GLN A 131 8.89 -35.55 41.43
CA GLN A 131 8.56 -36.96 41.46
C GLN A 131 7.35 -37.32 40.57
N LEU A 132 6.56 -36.31 40.17
CA LEU A 132 5.33 -36.49 39.45
C LEU A 132 5.44 -36.02 37.97
N THR A 133 6.53 -35.33 37.60
CA THR A 133 6.68 -34.73 36.27
C THR A 133 8.08 -34.88 35.72
N LYS A 134 8.17 -34.98 34.38
CA LYS A 134 9.42 -34.80 33.66
C LYS A 134 9.48 -33.35 33.19
N VAL A 135 10.61 -32.69 33.40
CA VAL A 135 10.82 -31.29 33.04
C VAL A 135 11.79 -31.21 31.88
N GLU A 136 11.37 -30.58 30.83
CA GLU A 136 12.18 -30.34 29.64
C GLU A 136 12.14 -28.86 29.29
N VAL A 137 13.31 -28.29 28.98
CA VAL A 137 13.40 -26.95 28.36
C VAL A 137 13.35 -27.16 26.86
N LYS A 138 12.34 -26.61 26.22
CA LYS A 138 12.20 -26.64 24.73
C LYS A 138 12.02 -25.24 24.22
N ASP A 139 12.70 -24.93 23.13
CA ASP A 139 12.42 -23.71 22.40
C ASP A 139 11.00 -23.78 21.82
N GLY A 140 10.17 -22.88 22.29
CA GLY A 140 8.78 -22.75 21.89
C GLY A 140 8.56 -21.58 20.96
N ALA A 141 7.33 -21.45 20.50
CA ALA A 141 6.90 -20.30 19.74
C ALA A 141 6.81 -19.07 20.67
N TYR A 142 7.39 -17.95 20.22
CA TYR A 142 7.20 -16.64 20.83
C TYR A 142 5.81 -16.11 20.52
N ASP A 143 5.52 -16.02 19.20
CA ASP A 143 4.22 -15.65 18.65
C ASP A 143 3.88 -16.55 17.46
N ILE A 144 2.59 -16.81 17.23
CA ILE A 144 2.11 -17.54 16.06
C ILE A 144 1.17 -16.62 15.28
N TYR A 145 1.73 -15.95 14.27
CA TYR A 145 0.95 -15.13 13.37
C TYR A 145 0.17 -15.99 12.38
N ARG A 146 -1.09 -15.63 12.15
CA ARG A 146 -1.97 -16.32 11.20
C ARG A 146 -2.74 -15.34 10.34
N GLU A 147 -2.84 -15.67 9.08
CA GLU A 147 -3.68 -14.98 8.10
C GLU A 147 -4.41 -16.00 7.25
N GLN A 148 -5.73 -15.82 7.08
CA GLN A 148 -6.57 -16.78 6.36
C GLN A 148 -6.32 -18.25 6.80
N ASN A 149 -6.21 -18.48 8.10
CA ASN A 149 -5.92 -19.76 8.74
C ASN A 149 -4.52 -20.37 8.45
N ASN A 150 -3.66 -19.71 7.67
CA ASN A 150 -2.28 -20.13 7.45
C ASN A 150 -1.35 -19.43 8.45
N ARG A 151 -0.33 -20.14 8.93
CA ARG A 151 0.75 -19.53 9.72
C ARG A 151 1.69 -18.77 8.79
N TYR A 152 2.27 -17.68 9.26
CA TYR A 152 3.26 -16.94 8.48
C TYR A 152 4.37 -16.36 9.35
N VAL A 153 5.52 -16.13 8.72
CA VAL A 153 6.58 -15.25 9.22
C VAL A 153 6.63 -14.01 8.35
N ALA A 154 6.80 -12.84 8.95
CA ALA A 154 6.93 -11.58 8.24
C ALA A 154 8.38 -11.10 8.25
N VAL A 155 8.91 -10.78 7.09
CA VAL A 155 10.17 -10.06 6.90
C VAL A 155 9.81 -8.64 6.50
N THR A 156 9.93 -7.70 7.42
CA THR A 156 9.61 -6.28 7.20
C THR A 156 10.84 -5.50 6.77
N PHE A 157 10.65 -4.52 5.91
CA PHE A 157 11.71 -3.68 5.39
C PHE A 157 11.17 -2.33 4.92
N SER A 158 12.07 -1.40 4.63
CA SER A 158 11.78 -0.14 3.95
C SER A 158 12.63 -0.02 2.69
N VAL A 159 12.15 0.73 1.70
CA VAL A 159 12.91 1.05 0.48
C VAL A 159 13.26 2.53 0.51
N ARG A 160 14.54 2.86 0.28
CA ARG A 160 15.01 4.25 0.23
C ARG A 160 15.94 4.46 -0.98
N GLY A 161 15.71 5.58 -1.69
CA GLY A 161 16.54 5.99 -2.83
C GLY A 161 16.37 5.13 -4.08
N ARG A 162 15.33 4.30 -4.15
CA ARG A 162 14.96 3.49 -5.32
C ARG A 162 13.46 3.36 -5.44
N ASP A 163 13.00 3.04 -6.65
CA ASP A 163 11.61 2.71 -6.90
C ASP A 163 11.21 1.41 -6.20
N LEU A 164 10.00 1.40 -5.63
CA LEU A 164 9.46 0.29 -4.88
C LEU A 164 9.25 -0.95 -5.77
N GLY A 165 8.59 -0.77 -6.91
CA GLY A 165 8.25 -1.86 -7.82
C GLY A 165 9.48 -2.60 -8.34
N THR A 166 10.49 -1.86 -8.81
CA THR A 166 11.75 -2.45 -9.29
C THR A 166 12.54 -3.13 -8.18
N THR A 167 12.55 -2.57 -6.97
CA THR A 167 13.23 -3.17 -5.81
C THR A 167 12.58 -4.47 -5.38
N VAL A 168 11.24 -4.53 -5.33
CA VAL A 168 10.51 -5.75 -5.00
C VAL A 168 10.66 -6.81 -6.10
N ALA A 169 10.66 -6.42 -7.38
CA ALA A 169 10.91 -7.34 -8.50
C ALA A 169 12.32 -7.96 -8.43
N GLU A 170 13.34 -7.15 -8.10
CA GLU A 170 14.71 -7.63 -7.88
C GLU A 170 14.76 -8.57 -6.67
N ALA A 171 14.08 -8.22 -5.57
CA ALA A 171 14.00 -9.04 -4.38
C ALA A 171 13.34 -10.40 -4.66
N THR A 172 12.23 -10.40 -5.38
CA THR A 172 11.55 -11.63 -5.81
C THR A 172 12.50 -12.54 -6.59
N LYS A 173 13.19 -11.99 -7.60
CA LYS A 173 14.16 -12.73 -8.41
C LYS A 173 15.32 -13.31 -7.59
N GLN A 174 15.84 -12.54 -6.64
CA GLN A 174 16.91 -12.99 -5.75
C GLN A 174 16.45 -14.10 -4.80
N ILE A 175 15.24 -13.99 -4.26
CA ILE A 175 14.65 -15.00 -3.38
C ILE A 175 14.40 -16.28 -4.16
N ASP A 176 13.79 -16.22 -5.34
CA ASP A 176 13.51 -17.39 -6.19
C ASP A 176 14.79 -18.14 -6.58
N GLN A 177 15.91 -17.43 -6.75
CA GLN A 177 17.19 -18.04 -7.09
C GLN A 177 17.92 -18.66 -5.90
N LYS A 178 17.78 -18.09 -4.70
CA LYS A 178 18.59 -18.48 -3.53
C LYS A 178 17.82 -19.32 -2.51
N VAL A 179 16.51 -19.11 -2.39
CA VAL A 179 15.68 -19.76 -1.38
C VAL A 179 14.77 -20.79 -2.03
N LYS A 180 14.93 -22.05 -1.64
CA LYS A 180 14.03 -23.12 -2.09
C LYS A 180 12.95 -23.32 -1.03
N PHE A 181 11.71 -23.08 -1.40
CA PHE A 181 10.57 -23.31 -0.53
C PHE A 181 10.10 -24.78 -0.62
N PRO A 182 9.82 -25.43 0.52
CA PRO A 182 9.17 -26.74 0.53
C PRO A 182 7.76 -26.67 -0.09
N PRO A 183 7.19 -27.81 -0.52
CA PRO A 183 5.81 -27.86 -0.99
C PRO A 183 4.84 -27.30 0.06
N GLY A 184 3.89 -26.45 -0.39
CA GLY A 184 2.90 -25.82 0.48
C GLY A 184 3.36 -24.51 1.14
N TYR A 185 4.61 -24.08 0.91
CA TYR A 185 5.09 -22.76 1.33
C TYR A 185 5.00 -21.77 0.17
N ARG A 186 4.57 -20.53 0.47
CA ARG A 186 4.47 -19.47 -0.52
C ARG A 186 4.87 -18.12 0.07
N LEU A 187 5.49 -17.29 -0.76
CA LEU A 187 5.84 -15.92 -0.42
C LEU A 187 4.78 -14.98 -0.97
N GLU A 188 4.29 -14.09 -0.13
CA GLU A 188 3.34 -13.03 -0.50
C GLU A 188 3.89 -11.68 -0.08
N TRP A 189 3.78 -10.71 -0.97
CA TRP A 189 4.14 -9.33 -0.66
C TRP A 189 2.94 -8.60 -0.06
N ALA A 190 3.15 -7.84 1.01
CA ALA A 190 2.10 -7.12 1.72
C ALA A 190 2.52 -5.67 2.01
N GLY A 191 1.52 -4.82 2.32
CA GLY A 191 1.72 -3.39 2.58
C GLY A 191 1.57 -2.54 1.33
N GLU A 192 2.40 -1.49 1.21
CA GLU A 192 2.32 -0.51 0.12
C GLU A 192 2.42 -1.14 -1.27
N TYR A 193 3.28 -2.12 -1.46
CA TYR A 193 3.46 -2.80 -2.75
C TYR A 193 2.18 -3.50 -3.25
N GLU A 194 1.48 -4.19 -2.37
CA GLU A 194 0.21 -4.84 -2.74
C GLU A 194 -0.85 -3.80 -3.11
N SER A 195 -0.90 -2.70 -2.36
CA SER A 195 -1.82 -1.59 -2.62
C SER A 195 -1.49 -0.90 -3.95
N GLU A 196 -0.20 -0.68 -4.24
CA GLU A 196 0.28 -0.13 -5.50
C GLU A 196 -0.11 -1.02 -6.68
N LYS A 197 0.15 -2.32 -6.60
CA LYS A 197 -0.18 -3.29 -7.66
C LYS A 197 -1.69 -3.39 -7.92
N ARG A 198 -2.50 -3.34 -6.85
CA ARG A 198 -3.97 -3.29 -6.98
C ARG A 198 -4.44 -1.99 -7.64
N ALA A 199 -3.80 -0.86 -7.32
CA ALA A 199 -4.13 0.41 -7.90
C ALA A 199 -3.69 0.50 -9.38
N GLU A 200 -2.51 -0.02 -9.74
CA GLU A 200 -2.06 -0.14 -11.14
C GLU A 200 -3.06 -0.96 -11.98
N ALA A 201 -3.50 -2.10 -11.47
CA ALA A 201 -4.49 -2.93 -12.18
C ALA A 201 -5.82 -2.20 -12.37
N ARG A 202 -6.26 -1.41 -11.38
CA ARG A 202 -7.46 -0.56 -11.51
C ARG A 202 -7.25 0.57 -12.51
N LEU A 203 -6.10 1.25 -12.49
CA LEU A 203 -5.78 2.31 -13.43
C LEU A 203 -5.72 1.79 -14.86
N ALA A 204 -5.17 0.59 -15.08
CA ALA A 204 -5.14 -0.05 -16.40
C ALA A 204 -6.54 -0.27 -17.02
N LEU A 205 -7.57 -0.42 -16.18
CA LEU A 205 -8.96 -0.50 -16.61
C LEU A 205 -9.61 0.89 -16.75
N ILE A 206 -9.37 1.78 -15.77
CA ILE A 206 -10.03 3.08 -15.69
C ILE A 206 -9.55 4.02 -16.81
N VAL A 207 -8.25 4.03 -17.14
CA VAL A 207 -7.68 4.94 -18.15
C VAL A 207 -8.31 4.74 -19.52
N PRO A 208 -8.37 3.52 -20.13
CA PRO A 208 -9.04 3.31 -21.39
C PRO A 208 -10.53 3.65 -21.37
N LEU A 209 -11.22 3.33 -20.26
CA LEU A 209 -12.63 3.65 -20.08
C LEU A 209 -12.86 5.17 -20.07
N THR A 210 -12.01 5.91 -19.37
CA THR A 210 -12.06 7.37 -19.29
C THR A 210 -11.84 7.99 -20.69
N ILE A 211 -10.85 7.51 -21.45
CA ILE A 211 -10.59 7.96 -22.81
C ILE A 211 -11.80 7.70 -23.72
N LEU A 212 -12.42 6.52 -23.58
CA LEU A 212 -13.63 6.19 -24.33
C LEU A 212 -14.79 7.13 -24.00
N ILE A 213 -15.03 7.40 -22.73
CA ILE A 213 -16.08 8.33 -22.28
C ILE A 213 -15.82 9.73 -22.82
N ILE A 214 -14.58 10.22 -22.72
CA ILE A 214 -14.17 11.51 -23.27
C ILE A 214 -14.41 11.54 -24.79
N PHE A 215 -14.04 10.48 -25.50
CA PHE A 215 -14.30 10.38 -26.94
C PHE A 215 -15.79 10.51 -27.26
N ILE A 216 -16.65 9.79 -26.54
CA ILE A 216 -18.10 9.85 -26.73
C ILE A 216 -18.64 11.27 -26.48
N ILE A 217 -18.22 11.90 -25.38
CA ILE A 217 -18.64 13.27 -25.03
C ILE A 217 -18.19 14.25 -26.12
N LEU A 218 -16.94 14.20 -26.55
CA LEU A 218 -16.41 15.08 -27.60
C LEU A 218 -17.11 14.83 -28.94
N TYR A 219 -17.38 13.54 -29.27
CA TYR A 219 -18.09 13.20 -30.48
C TYR A 219 -19.54 13.72 -30.50
N THR A 220 -20.24 13.61 -29.38
CA THR A 220 -21.61 14.15 -29.25
C THR A 220 -21.62 15.68 -29.34
N MET A 221 -20.60 16.34 -28.80
CA MET A 221 -20.46 17.79 -28.82
C MET A 221 -20.13 18.32 -30.23
N PHE A 222 -19.12 17.78 -30.88
CA PHE A 222 -18.67 18.28 -32.20
C PHE A 222 -19.38 17.60 -33.38
N ARG A 223 -20.10 16.51 -33.17
CA ARG A 223 -20.73 15.65 -34.19
C ARG A 223 -19.79 15.30 -35.34
N SER A 224 -18.50 15.24 -35.07
CA SER A 224 -17.44 15.00 -36.03
C SER A 224 -16.29 14.23 -35.41
N ALA A 225 -16.00 13.04 -35.92
CA ALA A 225 -14.86 12.22 -35.49
C ALA A 225 -13.52 12.94 -35.73
N LYS A 226 -13.46 13.77 -36.78
CA LYS A 226 -12.28 14.55 -37.18
C LYS A 226 -11.84 15.50 -36.06
N TRP A 227 -12.75 16.31 -35.54
CA TRP A 227 -12.48 17.27 -34.47
C TRP A 227 -12.22 16.58 -33.11
N THR A 228 -12.96 15.52 -32.84
CA THR A 228 -12.74 14.68 -31.66
C THR A 228 -11.34 14.09 -31.63
N LEU A 229 -10.89 13.50 -32.75
CA LEU A 229 -9.55 12.90 -32.85
C LEU A 229 -8.45 13.97 -32.81
N LEU A 230 -8.67 15.15 -33.32
CA LEU A 230 -7.73 16.26 -33.26
C LEU A 230 -7.48 16.67 -31.80
N ILE A 231 -8.54 16.86 -31.01
CA ILE A 231 -8.41 17.19 -29.58
C ILE A 231 -7.69 16.06 -28.84
N LEU A 232 -8.12 14.82 -29.02
CA LEU A 232 -7.49 13.67 -28.34
C LEU A 232 -6.01 13.53 -28.72
N GLY A 233 -5.66 13.78 -29.99
CA GLY A 233 -4.28 13.76 -30.45
C GLY A 233 -3.41 14.81 -29.74
N VAL A 234 -3.90 16.05 -29.63
CA VAL A 234 -3.19 17.12 -28.90
C VAL A 234 -3.07 16.81 -27.41
N VAL A 235 -4.17 16.35 -26.81
CA VAL A 235 -4.22 16.05 -25.37
C VAL A 235 -3.30 14.89 -25.00
N THR A 236 -3.09 13.92 -25.89
CA THR A 236 -2.18 12.78 -25.67
C THR A 236 -0.71 13.23 -25.52
N VAL A 237 -0.36 14.41 -26.00
CA VAL A 237 1.00 14.96 -25.86
C VAL A 237 1.21 15.70 -24.53
N ALA A 238 0.14 16.19 -23.88
CA ALA A 238 0.23 16.91 -22.60
C ALA A 238 0.90 16.12 -21.47
N PRO A 239 0.69 14.80 -21.29
CA PRO A 239 1.40 13.99 -20.32
C PRO A 239 2.93 14.02 -20.42
N LEU A 240 3.51 14.30 -21.59
CA LEU A 240 4.96 14.43 -21.74
C LEU A 240 5.52 15.53 -20.83
N GLY A 241 4.78 16.62 -20.60
CA GLY A 241 5.18 17.66 -19.66
C GLY A 241 5.20 17.17 -18.20
N GLY A 242 4.24 16.33 -17.82
CA GLY A 242 4.21 15.68 -16.51
C GLY A 242 5.35 14.69 -16.31
N LEU A 243 5.66 13.89 -17.35
CA LEU A 243 6.80 12.95 -17.32
C LEU A 243 8.14 13.70 -17.23
N LEU A 244 8.30 14.78 -18.00
CA LEU A 244 9.50 15.63 -17.93
C LEU A 244 9.65 16.26 -16.53
N ALA A 245 8.55 16.71 -15.93
CA ALA A 245 8.60 17.28 -14.58
C ALA A 245 8.99 16.24 -13.52
N LEU A 246 8.49 15.00 -13.60
CA LEU A 246 8.92 13.90 -12.74
C LEU A 246 10.41 13.62 -12.90
N LEU A 247 10.90 13.59 -14.14
CA LEU A 247 12.30 13.33 -14.44
C LEU A 247 13.22 14.45 -13.94
N LEU A 248 12.81 15.72 -14.10
CA LEU A 248 13.60 16.89 -13.65
C LEU A 248 13.62 17.01 -12.11
N THR A 249 12.62 16.50 -11.44
CA THR A 249 12.53 16.54 -9.96
C THR A 249 13.01 15.26 -9.29
N ASP A 250 13.57 14.31 -10.06
CA ASP A 250 14.01 12.99 -9.59
C ASP A 250 12.93 12.28 -8.76
N THR A 251 11.68 12.41 -9.20
CA THR A 251 10.52 11.83 -8.53
C THR A 251 10.05 10.59 -9.28
N HIS A 252 10.04 9.45 -8.59
CA HIS A 252 9.60 8.19 -9.19
C HIS A 252 8.11 8.19 -9.53
N PHE A 253 7.77 7.43 -10.57
CA PHE A 253 6.37 7.22 -10.92
C PHE A 253 5.66 6.47 -9.79
N SER A 254 4.47 6.94 -9.40
CA SER A 254 3.66 6.36 -8.34
C SER A 254 2.19 6.34 -8.75
N VAL A 255 1.36 5.62 -7.99
CA VAL A 255 -0.10 5.65 -8.18
C VAL A 255 -0.65 7.08 -8.15
N SER A 256 -0.11 7.91 -7.25
CA SER A 256 -0.50 9.33 -7.15
C SER A 256 -0.17 10.13 -8.41
N SER A 257 0.99 9.89 -9.02
CA SER A 257 1.33 10.49 -10.31
C SER A 257 0.40 9.98 -11.43
N GLY A 258 0.01 8.69 -11.40
CA GLY A 258 -0.98 8.12 -12.33
C GLY A 258 -2.34 8.83 -12.25
N VAL A 259 -2.83 9.11 -11.03
CA VAL A 259 -4.04 9.92 -10.83
C VAL A 259 -3.83 11.35 -11.30
N GLY A 260 -2.63 11.93 -11.12
CA GLY A 260 -2.25 13.24 -11.65
C GLY A 260 -2.35 13.31 -13.18
N PHE A 261 -1.92 12.27 -13.88
CA PHE A 261 -2.09 12.18 -15.35
C PHE A 261 -3.56 12.15 -15.77
N LEU A 262 -4.43 11.43 -15.05
CA LEU A 262 -5.87 11.42 -15.33
C LEU A 262 -6.50 12.80 -15.16
N ALA A 263 -6.14 13.50 -14.09
CA ALA A 263 -6.61 14.87 -13.85
C ALA A 263 -6.10 15.83 -14.95
N LEU A 264 -4.83 15.70 -15.35
CA LEU A 264 -4.23 16.47 -16.43
C LEU A 264 -4.95 16.24 -17.78
N PHE A 265 -5.34 15.00 -18.08
CA PHE A 265 -6.15 14.69 -19.26
C PHE A 265 -7.44 15.51 -19.28
N GLY A 266 -8.18 15.55 -18.18
CA GLY A 266 -9.43 16.30 -18.08
C GLY A 266 -9.25 17.81 -18.34
N VAL A 267 -8.25 18.42 -17.70
CA VAL A 267 -7.95 19.85 -17.88
C VAL A 267 -7.46 20.15 -19.30
N SER A 268 -6.64 19.27 -19.88
CA SER A 268 -6.12 19.44 -21.25
C SER A 268 -7.24 19.34 -22.28
N VAL A 269 -8.19 18.40 -22.09
CA VAL A 269 -9.39 18.28 -22.95
C VAL A 269 -10.21 19.54 -22.88
N GLN A 270 -10.50 20.07 -21.69
CA GLN A 270 -11.27 21.30 -21.50
C GLN A 270 -10.64 22.46 -22.24
N THR A 271 -9.33 22.64 -22.14
CA THR A 271 -8.58 23.72 -22.81
C THR A 271 -8.63 23.55 -24.32
N GLY A 272 -8.46 22.31 -24.83
CA GLY A 272 -8.56 22.00 -26.26
C GLY A 272 -9.95 22.24 -26.83
N VAL A 273 -11.00 21.88 -26.10
CA VAL A 273 -12.39 22.13 -26.48
C VAL A 273 -12.67 23.62 -26.62
N ILE A 274 -12.32 24.41 -25.61
CA ILE A 274 -12.54 25.87 -25.61
C ILE A 274 -11.84 26.55 -26.81
N MET A 275 -10.64 26.12 -27.13
CA MET A 275 -9.87 26.64 -28.26
C MET A 275 -10.52 26.25 -29.59
N LEU A 276 -10.80 24.95 -29.78
CA LEU A 276 -11.34 24.43 -31.05
C LEU A 276 -12.75 24.98 -31.33
N GLU A 277 -13.59 25.05 -30.30
CA GLU A 277 -14.94 25.61 -30.42
C GLU A 277 -14.89 27.07 -30.92
N TYR A 278 -14.00 27.86 -30.33
CA TYR A 278 -13.87 29.26 -30.72
C TYR A 278 -13.33 29.45 -32.13
N ILE A 279 -12.35 28.64 -32.56
CA ILE A 279 -11.86 28.63 -33.93
C ILE A 279 -13.00 28.27 -34.89
N ASN A 280 -13.81 27.28 -34.58
CA ASN A 280 -14.96 26.88 -35.38
C ASN A 280 -16.03 27.98 -35.47
N GLN A 281 -16.28 28.72 -34.39
CA GLN A 281 -17.18 29.88 -34.38
C GLN A 281 -16.68 31.01 -35.29
N LEU A 282 -15.38 31.31 -35.29
CA LEU A 282 -14.81 32.33 -36.20
C LEU A 282 -14.94 31.87 -37.64
N ARG A 283 -14.72 30.60 -37.95
CA ARG A 283 -14.96 30.07 -39.33
C ARG A 283 -16.43 30.16 -39.73
N ALA A 284 -17.35 29.85 -38.83
CA ALA A 284 -18.80 29.97 -39.12
C ALA A 284 -19.21 31.43 -39.38
N ARG A 285 -18.45 32.39 -38.87
CA ARG A 285 -18.62 33.84 -39.16
C ARG A 285 -17.95 34.29 -40.47
N GLY A 286 -17.35 33.39 -41.25
CA GLY A 286 -16.78 33.66 -42.56
C GLY A 286 -15.26 33.94 -42.58
N HIS A 287 -14.54 33.74 -41.48
CA HIS A 287 -13.07 33.84 -41.46
C HIS A 287 -12.43 32.68 -42.26
N SER A 288 -11.29 32.94 -42.87
CA SER A 288 -10.49 31.88 -43.48
C SER A 288 -9.98 30.88 -42.46
N ILE A 289 -9.57 29.68 -42.88
CA ILE A 289 -9.04 28.65 -41.96
C ILE A 289 -7.85 29.18 -41.15
N VAL A 290 -6.94 29.91 -41.83
CA VAL A 290 -5.72 30.43 -41.22
C VAL A 290 -6.04 31.60 -40.27
N ASP A 291 -6.88 32.55 -40.72
CA ASP A 291 -7.24 33.70 -39.90
C ASP A 291 -8.01 33.28 -38.64
N ALA A 292 -8.98 32.36 -38.78
CA ALA A 292 -9.72 31.82 -37.65
C ALA A 292 -8.82 31.11 -36.64
N ALA A 293 -7.82 30.35 -37.10
CA ALA A 293 -6.87 29.66 -36.21
C ALA A 293 -5.97 30.65 -35.46
N VAL A 294 -5.43 31.66 -36.15
CA VAL A 294 -4.55 32.67 -35.56
C VAL A 294 -5.34 33.58 -34.60
N GLU A 295 -6.45 34.14 -35.04
CA GLU A 295 -7.29 35.02 -34.24
C GLU A 295 -7.87 34.27 -33.03
N GLY A 296 -8.31 33.03 -33.21
CA GLY A 296 -8.77 32.15 -32.15
C GLY A 296 -7.71 31.92 -31.07
N ALA A 297 -6.48 31.63 -31.48
CA ALA A 297 -5.35 31.46 -30.59
C ALA A 297 -5.05 32.75 -29.80
N VAL A 298 -5.04 33.93 -30.48
CA VAL A 298 -4.74 35.20 -29.83
C VAL A 298 -5.82 35.57 -28.83
N LEU A 299 -7.10 35.49 -29.19
CA LEU A 299 -8.21 35.90 -28.32
C LEU A 299 -8.40 34.94 -27.12
N ARG A 300 -8.11 33.67 -27.27
CA ARG A 300 -8.20 32.68 -26.19
C ARG A 300 -6.93 32.54 -25.37
N LEU A 301 -5.83 33.15 -25.77
CA LEU A 301 -4.55 33.14 -25.05
C LEU A 301 -4.72 33.58 -23.57
N ARG A 302 -5.34 34.75 -23.37
CA ARG A 302 -5.48 35.32 -22.02
C ARG A 302 -6.32 34.45 -21.09
N PRO A 303 -7.54 33.99 -21.44
CA PRO A 303 -8.33 33.09 -20.58
C PRO A 303 -7.63 31.77 -20.27
N ILE A 304 -7.00 31.12 -21.28
CA ILE A 304 -6.31 29.85 -21.12
C ILE A 304 -5.07 30.00 -20.22
N MET A 305 -4.29 31.08 -20.41
CA MET A 305 -3.15 31.38 -19.56
C MET A 305 -3.59 31.60 -18.10
N MET A 306 -4.66 32.38 -17.88
CA MET A 306 -5.13 32.65 -16.51
C MET A 306 -5.54 31.37 -15.79
N THR A 307 -6.33 30.51 -16.41
CA THR A 307 -6.77 29.26 -15.79
C THR A 307 -5.61 28.32 -15.53
N SER A 308 -4.69 28.16 -16.47
CA SER A 308 -3.52 27.28 -16.32
C SER A 308 -2.55 27.82 -15.25
N LEU A 309 -2.30 29.14 -15.20
CA LEU A 309 -1.43 29.73 -14.18
C LEU A 309 -2.02 29.64 -12.77
N VAL A 310 -3.33 29.91 -12.61
CA VAL A 310 -4.00 29.78 -11.30
C VAL A 310 -3.90 28.34 -10.79
N ALA A 311 -4.19 27.35 -11.65
CA ALA A 311 -4.08 25.95 -11.27
C ALA A 311 -2.62 25.54 -10.95
N THR A 312 -1.66 26.02 -11.74
CA THR A 312 -0.23 25.78 -11.53
C THR A 312 0.23 26.38 -10.19
N PHE A 313 0.00 27.66 -9.95
CA PHE A 313 0.40 28.33 -8.70
C PHE A 313 -0.29 27.74 -7.47
N GLY A 314 -1.54 27.27 -7.60
CA GLY A 314 -2.25 26.61 -6.52
C GLY A 314 -1.59 25.28 -6.10
N LEU A 315 -0.92 24.58 -7.03
CA LEU A 315 -0.28 23.30 -6.77
C LEU A 315 1.23 23.37 -6.51
N VAL A 316 1.91 24.51 -6.82
CA VAL A 316 3.34 24.68 -6.56
C VAL A 316 3.72 24.40 -5.10
N PRO A 317 2.98 24.88 -4.07
CA PRO A 317 3.35 24.57 -2.69
C PRO A 317 3.33 23.06 -2.39
N ALA A 318 2.37 22.31 -2.95
CA ALA A 318 2.29 20.87 -2.80
C ALA A 318 3.42 20.14 -3.57
N ALA A 319 3.78 20.62 -4.77
CA ALA A 319 4.88 20.09 -5.58
C ALA A 319 6.26 20.28 -4.90
N MET A 320 6.43 21.35 -4.13
CA MET A 320 7.67 21.68 -3.41
C MET A 320 7.72 21.11 -1.99
N SER A 321 6.63 20.54 -1.48
CA SER A 321 6.56 20.03 -0.12
C SER A 321 7.44 18.79 0.07
N HIS A 322 8.19 18.76 1.19
CA HIS A 322 8.98 17.61 1.66
C HIS A 322 8.58 17.23 3.10
N ALA A 323 7.41 17.68 3.55
CA ALA A 323 6.90 17.38 4.89
C ALA A 323 6.46 15.93 5.02
N ILE A 324 6.36 15.44 6.24
CA ILE A 324 5.83 14.10 6.54
C ILE A 324 4.40 13.99 5.97
N GLY A 325 4.16 12.98 5.14
CA GLY A 325 2.88 12.76 4.46
C GLY A 325 2.73 13.45 3.09
N SER A 326 3.74 14.23 2.64
CA SER A 326 3.74 14.82 1.30
C SER A 326 4.07 13.81 0.18
N ASP A 327 4.54 12.62 0.53
CA ASP A 327 4.99 11.59 -0.42
C ASP A 327 3.88 11.19 -1.42
N SER A 328 2.61 11.23 -0.99
CA SER A 328 1.47 10.96 -1.87
C SER A 328 1.03 12.16 -2.70
N GLN A 329 1.13 13.38 -2.15
CA GLN A 329 0.62 14.60 -2.80
C GLN A 329 1.62 15.21 -3.77
N ARG A 330 2.91 15.13 -3.46
CA ARG A 330 4.00 15.73 -4.24
C ARG A 330 4.08 15.19 -5.67
N PRO A 331 4.12 13.87 -5.94
CA PRO A 331 4.16 13.33 -7.30
C PRO A 331 2.95 13.73 -8.13
N PHE A 332 1.75 13.75 -7.53
CA PHE A 332 0.52 14.22 -8.14
C PHE A 332 0.63 15.70 -8.58
N ALA A 333 1.08 16.56 -7.66
CA ALA A 333 1.22 17.99 -7.93
C ALA A 333 2.28 18.28 -8.99
N ILE A 334 3.44 17.59 -8.97
CA ILE A 334 4.51 17.73 -9.96
C ILE A 334 4.00 17.40 -11.38
N VAL A 335 3.26 16.29 -11.52
CA VAL A 335 2.68 15.89 -12.81
C VAL A 335 1.72 16.94 -13.34
N ILE A 336 0.85 17.47 -12.50
CA ILE A 336 -0.13 18.47 -12.94
C ILE A 336 0.56 19.79 -13.28
N VAL A 337 1.47 20.27 -12.45
CA VAL A 337 2.23 21.53 -12.72
C VAL A 337 3.00 21.44 -14.02
N GLY A 338 3.79 20.39 -14.22
CA GLY A 338 4.55 20.20 -15.46
C GLY A 338 3.66 19.96 -16.68
N GLY A 339 2.59 19.19 -16.48
CA GLY A 339 1.63 18.90 -17.53
C GLY A 339 0.80 20.11 -17.95
N LEU A 340 0.39 21.00 -17.02
CA LEU A 340 -0.33 22.23 -17.35
C LEU A 340 0.53 23.21 -18.15
N ILE A 341 1.82 23.32 -17.84
CA ILE A 341 2.74 24.15 -18.62
C ILE A 341 2.84 23.62 -20.06
N ALA A 342 2.99 22.30 -20.21
CA ALA A 342 3.01 21.68 -21.54
C ALA A 342 1.67 21.82 -22.24
N ALA A 343 0.56 21.57 -21.57
CA ALA A 343 -0.80 21.71 -22.13
C ALA A 343 -1.08 23.13 -22.62
N LEU A 344 -0.62 24.15 -21.89
CA LEU A 344 -0.71 25.54 -22.28
C LEU A 344 0.01 25.80 -23.61
N LEU A 345 1.27 25.38 -23.72
CA LEU A 345 2.06 25.54 -24.94
C LEU A 345 1.45 24.79 -26.13
N LEU A 346 1.00 23.55 -25.89
CA LEU A 346 0.37 22.71 -26.91
C LEU A 346 -0.96 23.29 -27.38
N SER A 347 -1.77 23.81 -26.49
CA SER A 347 -3.07 24.39 -26.85
C SER A 347 -2.93 25.67 -27.66
N ILE A 348 -1.91 26.49 -27.38
CA ILE A 348 -1.70 27.76 -28.08
C ILE A 348 -0.99 27.58 -29.43
N ILE A 349 -0.07 26.63 -29.53
CA ILE A 349 0.78 26.48 -30.71
C ILE A 349 0.34 25.27 -31.54
N LEU A 350 0.29 24.09 -30.92
CA LEU A 350 0.09 22.82 -31.63
C LEU A 350 -1.34 22.69 -32.16
N LEU A 351 -2.35 23.04 -31.35
CA LEU A 351 -3.74 22.84 -31.71
C LEU A 351 -4.13 23.75 -32.91
N PRO A 352 -3.86 25.06 -32.96
CA PRO A 352 -4.13 25.89 -34.11
C PRO A 352 -3.36 25.45 -35.37
N THR A 353 -2.10 25.03 -35.23
CA THR A 353 -1.28 24.52 -36.33
C THR A 353 -1.86 23.24 -36.93
N LEU A 354 -2.21 22.27 -36.10
CA LEU A 354 -2.86 21.03 -36.54
C LEU A 354 -4.25 21.29 -37.11
N TYR A 355 -4.95 22.29 -36.57
CA TYR A 355 -6.25 22.70 -37.09
C TYR A 355 -6.14 23.16 -38.57
N VAL A 356 -5.19 24.05 -38.85
CA VAL A 356 -4.96 24.53 -40.25
C VAL A 356 -4.61 23.36 -41.19
N TRP A 357 -3.86 22.38 -40.73
CA TRP A 357 -3.47 21.22 -41.53
C TRP A 357 -4.62 20.24 -41.78
N VAL A 358 -5.52 20.08 -40.81
CA VAL A 358 -6.63 19.11 -40.84
C VAL A 358 -7.90 19.74 -41.42
N ALA A 359 -8.17 21.06 -41.24
CA ALA A 359 -9.38 21.72 -41.66
C ALA A 359 -9.51 21.82 -43.21
N ARG A 360 -10.76 21.75 -43.72
CA ARG A 360 -11.10 21.90 -45.13
C ARG A 360 -12.29 22.84 -45.29
N ASP A 361 -12.39 23.51 -46.42
CA ASP A 361 -13.45 24.51 -46.69
C ASP A 361 -14.88 23.94 -46.72
N GLY A 362 -15.04 22.63 -46.86
CA GLY A 362 -16.35 21.95 -46.83
C GLY A 362 -16.72 21.32 -45.49
N ASP A 363 -15.99 21.60 -44.40
CA ASP A 363 -16.28 21.02 -43.10
C ASP A 363 -17.62 21.52 -42.54
N LYS A 364 -18.46 20.62 -42.03
CA LYS A 364 -19.68 20.97 -41.30
C LYS A 364 -19.28 21.60 -39.94
N LEU A 365 -19.48 22.89 -39.83
CA LEU A 365 -19.30 23.63 -38.57
C LEU A 365 -20.65 23.68 -37.83
N LEU A 366 -20.61 23.68 -36.51
CA LEU A 366 -21.79 23.96 -35.70
C LEU A 366 -22.21 25.40 -35.96
N GLU A 367 -23.51 25.62 -36.23
CA GLU A 367 -24.04 26.97 -36.35
C GLU A 367 -23.79 27.74 -35.04
N PRO A 368 -23.35 29.01 -35.12
CA PRO A 368 -23.21 29.81 -33.92
C PRO A 368 -24.56 29.87 -33.21
N GLU A 369 -24.60 29.57 -31.89
CA GLU A 369 -25.77 29.85 -31.07
C GLU A 369 -26.12 31.32 -31.32
N THR A 370 -27.25 31.57 -31.95
CA THR A 370 -27.81 32.91 -32.11
C THR A 370 -28.02 33.40 -30.68
N SER A 371 -27.19 34.34 -30.27
CA SER A 371 -27.41 35.08 -29.01
C SER A 371 -28.86 35.51 -29.00
N LEU A 372 -29.60 35.00 -28.02
CA LEU A 372 -30.88 35.62 -27.64
C LEU A 372 -30.58 37.03 -27.19
N GLU A 373 -30.46 37.93 -28.16
CA GLU A 373 -30.67 39.35 -27.93
C GLU A 373 -32.17 39.58 -27.79
N SER A 374 -32.60 39.63 -26.56
CA SER A 374 -33.84 40.32 -26.18
C SER A 374 -33.69 40.86 -24.76
#